data_7d5d24de42f19ac921327ad11ac7b9ab
#
_entry.id   7d5d24de42f19ac921327ad11ac7b9ab
#
_cell.length_a   1.000
_cell.length_b   1.000
_cell.length_c   1.000
_cell.angle_alpha   90.00
_cell.angle_beta   90.00
_cell.angle_gamma   90.00
#
_symmetry.space_group_name_H-M   'P 1'
#
loop_
_entity.id
_entity.type
_entity.pdbx_description
1 polymer ?
#
loop_
_entity_poly.entity_id
_entity_poly.type
_entity_poly.pdbx_seq_one_letter_code
_entity_poly.pdbx_strand_id
1 'polypeptide(L)'
;MAKRLSFHVQQNLTPERLRAILYAGADGTADPAQLAMNCGLRRSVLEKVMLPFVRQLGLFDAKSTSLTELGGRFYQLARQFPTLFSEAIHCLLYTAHVFDSAKHFSWAYARVVDALWTKDDCMVNGQTMAELVGIVVDEASQEFGVPVEKIAFSHDSVRGVLNWLRALEPPVVESQSKSNRFRRRHFCPTPLFLWAVDFIYHKHGTAHGVRVFLTPERIEQLCKLCALDPAGLENVLMMTKRTSDYDRGGIFDYGTEGGFGRWILLARPCPVPTLPEGS
;
A
#
# COMPACT_ATOMS: atom_id res chain seq x y z
N MET A 1 23.53 -18.16 16.15
CA MET A 1 22.07 -17.95 16.15
C MET A 1 21.57 -17.87 14.72
N ALA A 2 20.60 -18.68 14.31
CA ALA A 2 20.00 -18.58 12.98
C ALA A 2 19.31 -17.20 12.83
N LYS A 3 19.51 -16.54 11.69
CA LYS A 3 18.96 -15.20 11.39
C LYS A 3 17.44 -15.29 11.38
N ARG A 4 16.76 -14.42 12.13
CA ARG A 4 15.29 -14.30 12.09
C ARG A 4 14.86 -13.77 10.73
N LEU A 5 13.77 -14.32 10.19
CA LEU A 5 13.12 -13.79 8.98
C LEU A 5 12.32 -12.54 9.36
N SER A 6 12.63 -11.43 8.70
CA SER A 6 12.04 -10.14 9.05
C SER A 6 10.79 -9.84 8.23
N PHE A 7 9.68 -9.65 8.92
CA PHE A 7 8.40 -9.16 8.41
C PHE A 7 8.14 -7.72 8.84
N HIS A 8 9.17 -7.02 9.30
CA HIS A 8 9.04 -5.74 9.97
C HIS A 8 8.62 -4.60 9.04
N VAL A 9 7.52 -3.95 9.38
CA VAL A 9 7.07 -2.68 8.77
C VAL A 9 7.60 -1.52 9.62
N GLN A 10 8.33 -0.60 9.00
CA GLN A 10 9.04 0.46 9.72
C GLN A 10 8.11 1.52 10.29
N GLN A 11 7.90 1.49 11.62
CA GLN A 11 7.03 2.46 12.30
C GLN A 11 7.51 3.91 12.18
N ASN A 12 8.82 4.11 12.06
CA ASN A 12 9.42 5.43 11.99
C ASN A 12 9.40 6.03 10.58
N LEU A 13 9.04 5.26 9.55
CA LEU A 13 8.89 5.76 8.19
C LEU A 13 7.43 6.24 8.00
N THR A 14 7.20 7.50 8.38
CA THR A 14 5.93 8.18 8.12
C THR A 14 5.89 8.77 6.71
N PRO A 15 4.70 9.11 6.17
CA PRO A 15 4.59 9.78 4.87
C PRO A 15 5.46 11.04 4.74
N GLU A 16 5.52 11.86 5.79
CA GLU A 16 6.32 13.10 5.83
C GLU A 16 7.81 12.79 5.74
N ARG A 17 8.29 11.80 6.50
CA ARG A 17 9.69 11.38 6.47
C ARG A 17 10.07 10.77 5.13
N LEU A 18 9.21 9.94 4.55
CA LEU A 18 9.47 9.38 3.23
C LEU A 18 9.54 10.48 2.17
N ARG A 19 8.62 11.46 2.20
CA ARG A 19 8.69 12.62 1.30
C ARG A 19 9.99 13.38 1.44
N ALA A 20 10.41 13.69 2.67
CA ALA A 20 11.67 14.37 2.93
C ALA A 20 12.87 13.59 2.37
N ILE A 21 12.91 12.27 2.54
CA ILE A 21 13.95 11.40 1.99
C ILE A 21 13.94 11.43 0.46
N LEU A 22 12.76 11.37 -0.19
CA LEU A 22 12.65 11.44 -1.65
C LEU A 22 13.10 12.79 -2.20
N TYR A 23 12.73 13.90 -1.55
CA TYR A 23 13.15 15.24 -1.96
C TYR A 23 14.66 15.39 -1.86
N ALA A 24 15.26 15.02 -0.73
CA ALA A 24 16.70 15.09 -0.57
C ALA A 24 17.46 14.15 -1.54
N GLY A 25 16.90 12.97 -1.85
CA GLY A 25 17.47 12.06 -2.84
C GLY A 25 17.38 12.60 -4.27
N ALA A 26 16.30 13.34 -4.60
CA ALA A 26 16.12 13.97 -5.91
C ALA A 26 17.08 15.15 -6.15
N ASP A 27 17.52 15.82 -5.09
CA ASP A 27 18.52 16.90 -5.14
C ASP A 27 19.94 16.36 -5.47
N GLY A 28 20.09 15.06 -5.72
CA GLY A 28 21.37 14.45 -6.10
C GLY A 28 22.35 14.27 -4.94
N THR A 29 21.85 14.28 -3.68
CA THR A 29 22.66 14.09 -2.48
C THR A 29 23.22 12.67 -2.43
N ALA A 30 24.48 12.47 -2.82
CA ALA A 30 25.13 11.16 -2.85
C ALA A 30 25.60 10.69 -1.46
N ASP A 31 25.93 11.62 -0.55
CA ASP A 31 26.42 11.29 0.79
C ASP A 31 25.26 11.01 1.76
N PRO A 32 25.21 9.82 2.41
CA PRO A 32 24.21 9.51 3.43
C PRO A 32 24.21 10.46 4.63
N ALA A 33 25.36 11.06 4.99
CA ALA A 33 25.42 12.02 6.09
C ALA A 33 24.69 13.32 5.72
N GLN A 34 24.93 13.82 4.51
CA GLN A 34 24.24 15.00 3.97
C GLN A 34 22.75 14.74 3.80
N LEU A 35 22.38 13.54 3.27
CA LEU A 35 20.98 13.13 3.13
C LEU A 35 20.27 13.12 4.51
N ALA A 36 20.92 12.58 5.54
CA ALA A 36 20.37 12.56 6.90
C ALA A 36 20.13 13.99 7.43
N MET A 37 21.09 14.88 7.22
CA MET A 37 21.01 16.29 7.62
C MET A 37 19.85 16.99 6.90
N ASN A 38 19.73 16.82 5.58
CA ASN A 38 18.64 17.41 4.77
C ASN A 38 17.24 16.91 5.21
N CYS A 39 17.16 15.66 5.71
CA CYS A 39 15.91 15.09 6.21
C CYS A 39 15.64 15.37 7.71
N GLY A 40 16.53 16.07 8.42
CA GLY A 40 16.44 16.27 9.87
C GLY A 40 16.54 14.96 10.67
N LEU A 41 17.25 13.95 10.15
CA LEU A 41 17.43 12.65 10.77
C LEU A 41 18.85 12.44 11.29
N ARG A 42 19.00 11.60 12.31
CA ARG A 42 20.33 11.10 12.69
C ARG A 42 20.85 10.18 11.58
N ARG A 43 22.14 10.32 11.21
CA ARG A 43 22.81 9.47 10.20
C ARG A 43 22.55 7.97 10.44
N SER A 44 22.71 7.52 11.69
CA SER A 44 22.52 6.11 12.05
C SER A 44 21.07 5.61 11.81
N VAL A 45 20.07 6.48 11.99
CA VAL A 45 18.66 6.14 11.72
C VAL A 45 18.42 6.04 10.21
N LEU A 46 18.95 7.00 9.45
CA LEU A 46 18.86 6.95 7.99
C LEU A 46 19.53 5.69 7.42
N GLU A 47 20.81 5.47 7.74
CA GLU A 47 21.62 4.38 7.14
C GLU A 47 21.15 2.99 7.58
N LYS A 48 20.80 2.80 8.87
CA LYS A 48 20.50 1.47 9.41
C LYS A 48 19.02 1.09 9.33
N VAL A 49 18.13 2.05 9.20
CA VAL A 49 16.67 1.80 9.27
C VAL A 49 15.96 2.25 8.00
N MET A 50 16.11 3.53 7.62
CA MET A 50 15.29 4.11 6.56
C MET A 50 15.77 3.68 5.17
N LEU A 51 17.04 3.87 4.84
CA LEU A 51 17.60 3.52 3.53
C LEU A 51 17.41 2.03 3.17
N PRO A 52 17.70 1.07 4.07
CA PRO A 52 17.41 -0.33 3.78
C PRO A 52 15.95 -0.58 3.40
N PHE A 53 15.02 0.04 4.11
CA PHE A 53 13.58 -0.15 3.84
C PHE A 53 13.13 0.52 2.53
N VAL A 54 13.54 1.77 2.25
CA VAL A 54 13.18 2.44 0.98
C VAL A 54 13.83 1.79 -0.24
N ARG A 55 15.00 1.14 -0.06
CA ARG A 55 15.62 0.27 -1.09
C ARG A 55 14.80 -0.99 -1.33
N GLN A 56 14.32 -1.64 -0.26
CA GLN A 56 13.43 -2.79 -0.39
C GLN A 56 12.10 -2.43 -1.09
N LEU A 57 11.61 -1.20 -0.90
CA LEU A 57 10.49 -0.66 -1.66
C LEU A 57 10.82 -0.41 -3.14
N GLY A 58 12.10 -0.42 -3.51
CA GLY A 58 12.55 -0.14 -4.87
C GLY A 58 12.62 1.36 -5.21
N LEU A 59 12.54 2.25 -4.21
CA LEU A 59 12.53 3.71 -4.43
C LEU A 59 13.95 4.28 -4.57
N PHE A 60 14.95 3.62 -3.99
CA PHE A 60 16.35 3.99 -4.05
C PHE A 60 17.18 2.86 -4.63
N ASP A 61 18.25 3.21 -5.32
CA ASP A 61 19.22 2.25 -5.81
C ASP A 61 19.81 1.44 -4.64
N ALA A 62 20.16 0.17 -4.90
CA ALA A 62 20.60 -0.76 -3.86
C ALA A 62 21.91 -0.32 -3.19
N LYS A 63 22.78 0.41 -3.88
CA LYS A 63 24.13 0.74 -3.45
C LYS A 63 24.38 2.23 -3.23
N SER A 64 23.50 3.09 -3.72
CA SER A 64 23.64 4.54 -3.66
C SER A 64 22.47 5.21 -2.92
N THR A 65 22.50 6.54 -2.83
CA THR A 65 21.39 7.37 -2.35
C THR A 65 20.62 8.02 -3.50
N SER A 66 20.80 7.51 -4.72
CA SER A 66 20.07 7.96 -5.90
C SER A 66 18.70 7.32 -5.97
N LEU A 67 17.71 8.05 -6.47
CA LEU A 67 16.39 7.52 -6.76
C LEU A 67 16.45 6.54 -7.95
N THR A 68 15.69 5.47 -7.86
CA THR A 68 15.36 4.64 -9.03
C THR A 68 14.35 5.38 -9.93
N GLU A 69 14.02 4.83 -11.09
CA GLU A 69 12.92 5.32 -11.92
C GLU A 69 11.61 5.35 -11.13
N LEU A 70 11.31 4.28 -10.38
CA LEU A 70 10.15 4.22 -9.50
C LEU A 70 10.22 5.31 -8.43
N GLY A 71 11.38 5.49 -7.76
CA GLY A 71 11.59 6.55 -6.78
C GLY A 71 11.37 7.95 -7.37
N GLY A 72 11.82 8.19 -8.60
CA GLY A 72 11.57 9.43 -9.33
C GLY A 72 10.09 9.69 -9.57
N ARG A 73 9.33 8.67 -9.97
CA ARG A 73 7.86 8.77 -10.12
C ARG A 73 7.17 9.09 -8.79
N PHE A 74 7.57 8.44 -7.70
CA PHE A 74 7.04 8.74 -6.36
C PHE A 74 7.43 10.14 -5.87
N TYR A 75 8.63 10.62 -6.20
CA TYR A 75 9.02 12.00 -5.93
C TYR A 75 8.10 12.99 -6.66
N GLN A 76 7.84 12.79 -7.96
CA GLN A 76 6.93 13.64 -8.73
C GLN A 76 5.50 13.60 -8.16
N LEU A 77 5.01 12.41 -7.80
CA LEU A 77 3.70 12.26 -7.18
C LEU A 77 3.62 13.01 -5.85
N ALA A 78 4.65 12.87 -4.99
CA ALA A 78 4.71 13.58 -3.71
C ALA A 78 4.72 15.12 -3.86
N ARG A 79 5.33 15.62 -4.95
CA ARG A 79 5.42 17.05 -5.26
C ARG A 79 4.12 17.60 -5.81
N GLN A 80 3.48 16.89 -6.73
CA GLN A 80 2.32 17.38 -7.47
C GLN A 80 0.99 17.04 -6.77
N PHE A 81 0.92 15.85 -6.14
CA PHE A 81 -0.31 15.30 -5.56
C PHE A 81 -0.03 14.67 -4.18
N PRO A 82 0.23 15.50 -3.15
CA PRO A 82 0.67 15.01 -1.83
C PRO A 82 -0.31 14.04 -1.16
N THR A 83 -1.61 14.19 -1.37
CA THR A 83 -2.66 13.29 -0.86
C THR A 83 -2.58 11.91 -1.52
N LEU A 84 -2.41 11.88 -2.85
CA LEU A 84 -2.27 10.62 -3.60
C LEU A 84 -0.95 9.90 -3.32
N PHE A 85 0.08 10.60 -2.85
CA PHE A 85 1.34 9.97 -2.47
C PHE A 85 1.15 8.92 -1.38
N SER A 86 0.36 9.22 -0.34
CA SER A 86 0.09 8.26 0.74
C SER A 86 -0.71 7.04 0.24
N GLU A 87 -1.68 7.26 -0.64
CA GLU A 87 -2.45 6.21 -1.30
C GLU A 87 -1.56 5.30 -2.16
N ALA A 88 -0.64 5.88 -2.94
CA ALA A 88 0.28 5.14 -3.78
C ALA A 88 1.27 4.30 -2.95
N ILE A 89 1.81 4.85 -1.86
CA ILE A 89 2.67 4.09 -0.95
C ILE A 89 1.90 2.98 -0.25
N HIS A 90 0.65 3.24 0.18
CA HIS A 90 -0.22 2.19 0.72
C HIS A 90 -0.40 1.04 -0.27
N CYS A 91 -0.75 1.36 -1.53
CA CYS A 91 -0.89 0.37 -2.59
C CYS A 91 0.42 -0.40 -2.82
N LEU A 92 1.57 0.28 -2.90
CA LEU A 92 2.88 -0.35 -3.04
C LEU A 92 3.19 -1.28 -1.86
N LEU A 93 2.97 -0.83 -0.62
CA LEU A 93 3.17 -1.64 0.59
C LEU A 93 2.25 -2.87 0.62
N TYR A 94 1.02 -2.73 0.16
CA TYR A 94 0.06 -3.82 0.14
C TYR A 94 0.37 -4.87 -0.94
N THR A 95 0.87 -4.45 -2.11
CA THR A 95 0.94 -5.32 -3.30
C THR A 95 2.33 -5.87 -3.61
N ALA A 96 3.40 -5.25 -3.10
CA ALA A 96 4.77 -5.54 -3.53
C ALA A 96 5.21 -7.00 -3.35
N HIS A 97 4.66 -7.72 -2.35
CA HIS A 97 4.96 -9.14 -2.11
C HIS A 97 4.42 -10.08 -3.21
N VAL A 98 3.40 -9.66 -3.96
CA VAL A 98 2.85 -10.45 -5.08
C VAL A 98 3.80 -10.43 -6.28
N PHE A 99 4.54 -9.33 -6.46
CA PHE A 99 5.54 -9.18 -7.52
C PHE A 99 6.93 -9.72 -7.11
N ASP A 100 7.20 -9.77 -5.80
CA ASP A 100 8.47 -10.25 -5.25
C ASP A 100 8.22 -10.87 -3.86
N SER A 101 8.18 -12.19 -3.81
CA SER A 101 7.90 -12.96 -2.58
C SER A 101 8.92 -12.74 -1.45
N ALA A 102 10.11 -12.20 -1.76
CA ALA A 102 11.11 -11.85 -0.74
C ALA A 102 10.73 -10.59 0.06
N LYS A 103 9.72 -9.83 -0.38
CA LYS A 103 9.22 -8.64 0.33
C LYS A 103 8.26 -9.00 1.46
N HIS A 104 8.74 -9.74 2.45
CA HIS A 104 7.93 -10.21 3.58
C HIS A 104 7.26 -9.07 4.37
N PHE A 105 7.87 -7.87 4.44
CA PHE A 105 7.24 -6.70 5.06
C PHE A 105 5.94 -6.29 4.36
N SER A 106 5.87 -6.40 3.02
CA SER A 106 4.68 -6.11 2.23
C SER A 106 3.60 -7.15 2.47
N TRP A 107 3.98 -8.43 2.53
CA TRP A 107 3.07 -9.50 2.90
C TRP A 107 2.45 -9.24 4.28
N ALA A 108 3.28 -8.94 5.29
CA ALA A 108 2.80 -8.64 6.64
C ALA A 108 1.92 -7.38 6.69
N TYR A 109 2.26 -6.35 5.90
CA TYR A 109 1.43 -5.16 5.76
C TYR A 109 0.03 -5.51 5.27
N ALA A 110 -0.08 -6.30 4.19
CA ALA A 110 -1.35 -6.75 3.65
C ALA A 110 -2.15 -7.57 4.67
N ARG A 111 -1.52 -8.49 5.41
CA ARG A 111 -2.20 -9.30 6.45
C ARG A 111 -2.79 -8.45 7.58
N VAL A 112 -2.05 -7.44 8.05
CA VAL A 112 -2.58 -6.50 9.06
C VAL A 112 -3.77 -5.71 8.52
N VAL A 113 -3.68 -5.19 7.29
CA VAL A 113 -4.79 -4.46 6.64
C VAL A 113 -6.01 -5.37 6.47
N ASP A 114 -5.83 -6.60 6.01
CA ASP A 114 -6.89 -7.58 5.81
C ASP A 114 -7.58 -7.93 7.13
N ALA A 115 -6.80 -8.16 8.18
CA ALA A 115 -7.33 -8.48 9.51
C ALA A 115 -8.12 -7.30 10.12
N LEU A 116 -7.63 -6.07 9.96
CA LEU A 116 -8.35 -4.87 10.38
C LEU A 116 -9.63 -4.69 9.54
N TRP A 117 -9.55 -4.86 8.23
CA TRP A 117 -10.71 -4.76 7.34
C TRP A 117 -11.80 -5.77 7.71
N THR A 118 -11.43 -6.99 8.06
CA THR A 118 -12.39 -8.03 8.49
C THR A 118 -13.08 -7.68 9.82
N LYS A 119 -12.40 -6.93 10.70
CA LYS A 119 -13.00 -6.44 11.96
C LYS A 119 -13.98 -5.27 11.76
N ASP A 120 -13.99 -4.65 10.58
CA ASP A 120 -14.84 -3.54 10.15
C ASP A 120 -14.57 -2.22 10.92
N ASP A 121 -15.26 -2.00 12.04
CA ASP A 121 -15.06 -0.86 12.95
C ASP A 121 -14.53 -1.39 14.28
N CYS A 122 -13.30 -1.07 14.61
CA CYS A 122 -12.69 -1.60 15.82
C CYS A 122 -11.71 -0.63 16.49
N MET A 123 -11.63 -0.75 17.83
CA MET A 123 -10.60 -0.07 18.62
C MET A 123 -9.29 -0.85 18.53
N VAL A 124 -8.22 -0.18 18.07
CA VAL A 124 -6.88 -0.75 18.03
C VAL A 124 -6.10 -0.33 19.27
N ASN A 125 -6.29 -1.09 20.32
CA ASN A 125 -5.60 -0.98 21.62
C ASN A 125 -4.47 -2.03 21.73
N GLY A 126 -3.87 -2.16 22.91
CA GLY A 126 -2.78 -3.12 23.16
C GLY A 126 -3.19 -4.58 22.90
N GLN A 127 -4.41 -4.96 23.26
CA GLN A 127 -4.94 -6.31 23.02
C GLN A 127 -5.11 -6.57 21.52
N THR A 128 -5.77 -5.67 20.80
CA THR A 128 -5.95 -5.79 19.34
C THR A 128 -4.61 -5.84 18.61
N MET A 129 -3.61 -5.03 19.05
CA MET A 129 -2.26 -5.12 18.48
C MET A 129 -1.61 -6.49 18.72
N ALA A 130 -1.80 -7.08 19.92
CA ALA A 130 -1.28 -8.41 20.20
C ALA A 130 -1.95 -9.50 19.34
N GLU A 131 -3.27 -9.41 19.14
CA GLU A 131 -4.02 -10.28 18.23
C GLU A 131 -3.49 -10.17 16.78
N LEU A 132 -3.29 -8.94 16.27
CA LEU A 132 -2.74 -8.72 14.92
C LEU A 132 -1.32 -9.28 14.78
N VAL A 133 -0.50 -9.17 15.81
CA VAL A 133 0.85 -9.79 15.82
C VAL A 133 0.71 -11.31 15.77
N GLY A 134 -0.17 -11.91 16.57
CA GLY A 134 -0.42 -13.35 16.56
C GLY A 134 -0.84 -13.85 15.17
N ILE A 135 -1.85 -13.22 14.55
CA ILE A 135 -2.33 -13.55 13.20
C ILE A 135 -1.17 -13.56 12.19
N VAL A 136 -0.38 -12.48 12.13
CA VAL A 136 0.72 -12.37 11.18
C VAL A 136 1.80 -13.42 11.42
N VAL A 137 2.15 -13.68 12.68
CA VAL A 137 3.19 -14.67 13.03
C VAL A 137 2.73 -16.09 12.72
N ASP A 138 1.50 -16.45 13.05
CA ASP A 138 0.95 -17.77 12.80
C ASP A 138 0.80 -18.06 11.30
N GLU A 139 0.22 -17.11 10.54
CA GLU A 139 0.08 -17.23 9.09
C GLU A 139 1.46 -17.27 8.39
N ALA A 140 2.42 -16.45 8.84
CA ALA A 140 3.78 -16.48 8.29
C ALA A 140 4.48 -17.82 8.57
N SER A 141 4.27 -18.39 9.76
CA SER A 141 4.80 -19.72 10.09
C SER A 141 4.27 -20.80 9.16
N GLN A 142 2.97 -20.75 8.86
CA GLN A 142 2.32 -21.71 7.96
C GLN A 142 2.74 -21.53 6.51
N GLU A 143 2.69 -20.28 5.99
CA GLU A 143 2.92 -19.97 4.57
C GLU A 143 4.40 -20.12 4.18
N PHE A 144 5.32 -19.71 5.05
CA PHE A 144 6.76 -19.74 4.75
C PHE A 144 7.50 -20.95 5.37
N GLY A 145 6.80 -21.80 6.13
CA GLY A 145 7.41 -22.96 6.77
C GLY A 145 8.48 -22.59 7.81
N VAL A 146 8.37 -21.44 8.44
CA VAL A 146 9.36 -20.90 9.38
C VAL A 146 8.83 -21.01 10.81
N PRO A 147 9.59 -21.58 11.78
CA PRO A 147 9.17 -21.61 13.17
C PRO A 147 8.86 -20.22 13.73
N VAL A 148 7.80 -20.10 14.55
CA VAL A 148 7.28 -18.85 15.12
C VAL A 148 8.38 -18.01 15.79
N GLU A 149 9.29 -18.64 16.53
CA GLU A 149 10.40 -17.96 17.21
C GLU A 149 11.46 -17.36 16.28
N LYS A 150 11.44 -17.78 15.00
CA LYS A 150 12.31 -17.21 13.95
C LYS A 150 11.65 -16.10 13.14
N ILE A 151 10.39 -15.77 13.40
CA ILE A 151 9.67 -14.67 12.75
C ILE A 151 9.90 -13.39 13.55
N ALA A 152 10.33 -12.33 12.87
CA ALA A 152 10.51 -11.01 13.46
C ALA A 152 9.36 -10.08 13.01
N PHE A 153 8.30 -10.05 13.81
CA PHE A 153 7.16 -9.15 13.70
C PHE A 153 6.70 -8.71 15.09
N SER A 154 6.26 -7.47 15.28
CA SER A 154 5.96 -6.92 16.61
C SER A 154 4.92 -5.82 16.57
N HIS A 155 4.50 -5.33 17.73
CA HIS A 155 3.65 -4.15 17.88
C HIS A 155 4.16 -2.92 17.12
N ASP A 156 5.49 -2.74 17.03
CA ASP A 156 6.08 -1.64 16.28
C ASP A 156 5.81 -1.76 14.78
N SER A 157 5.78 -2.98 14.26
CA SER A 157 5.37 -3.24 12.87
C SER A 157 3.90 -2.91 12.64
N VAL A 158 3.01 -3.28 13.58
CA VAL A 158 1.59 -2.90 13.52
C VAL A 158 1.45 -1.36 13.53
N ARG A 159 2.18 -0.66 14.41
CA ARG A 159 2.20 0.82 14.42
C ARG A 159 2.65 1.40 13.08
N GLY A 160 3.63 0.75 12.42
CA GLY A 160 4.07 1.12 11.07
C GLY A 160 2.92 1.07 10.06
N VAL A 161 2.12 0.01 10.08
CA VAL A 161 0.92 -0.11 9.23
C VAL A 161 -0.10 0.98 9.56
N LEU A 162 -0.42 1.18 10.84
CA LEU A 162 -1.41 2.18 11.27
C LEU A 162 -1.01 3.61 10.87
N ASN A 163 0.28 3.94 10.84
CA ASN A 163 0.75 5.25 10.39
C ASN A 163 0.40 5.52 8.91
N TRP A 164 0.52 4.52 8.04
CA TRP A 164 0.14 4.64 6.64
C TRP A 164 -1.38 4.69 6.46
N LEU A 165 -2.13 3.87 7.19
CA LEU A 165 -3.60 3.88 7.15
C LEU A 165 -4.21 5.19 7.66
N ARG A 166 -3.52 5.87 8.59
CA ARG A 166 -3.92 7.21 9.07
C ARG A 166 -3.72 8.29 8.02
N ALA A 167 -2.77 8.09 7.12
CA ALA A 167 -2.41 9.06 6.08
C ALA A 167 -3.22 8.92 4.79
N LEU A 168 -4.16 7.97 4.74
CA LEU A 168 -5.08 7.83 3.60
C LEU A 168 -6.13 8.96 3.61
N GLU A 169 -6.75 9.22 2.46
CA GLU A 169 -7.77 10.25 2.28
C GLU A 169 -9.06 9.64 1.71
N PRO A 170 -10.15 9.57 2.48
CA PRO A 170 -10.22 9.87 3.92
C PRO A 170 -9.44 8.84 4.76
N PRO A 171 -8.97 9.22 5.96
CA PRO A 171 -8.23 8.32 6.84
C PRO A 171 -9.12 7.17 7.32
N VAL A 172 -8.54 5.97 7.39
CA VAL A 172 -9.23 4.77 7.94
C VAL A 172 -8.79 4.45 9.36
N VAL A 173 -7.79 5.17 9.86
CA VAL A 173 -7.34 5.11 11.25
C VAL A 173 -7.36 6.50 11.86
N GLU A 174 -8.12 6.65 12.92
CA GLU A 174 -8.20 7.88 13.69
C GLU A 174 -7.51 7.69 15.05
N SER A 175 -6.69 8.69 15.44
CA SER A 175 -6.09 8.71 16.79
C SER A 175 -7.09 9.19 17.81
N GLN A 176 -7.31 8.41 18.84
CA GLN A 176 -8.06 8.80 20.03
C GLN A 176 -7.11 8.78 21.24
N SER A 177 -7.36 9.53 22.27
CA SER A 177 -6.44 9.85 23.39
C SER A 177 -5.45 8.75 23.82
N LYS A 178 -5.87 7.48 23.89
CA LYS A 178 -5.01 6.34 24.30
C LYS A 178 -5.07 5.13 23.35
N SER A 179 -5.77 5.26 22.22
CA SER A 179 -6.02 4.16 21.28
C SER A 179 -6.17 4.73 19.87
N ASN A 180 -6.23 3.85 18.90
CA ASN A 180 -6.63 4.19 17.55
C ASN A 180 -7.96 3.51 17.25
N ARG A 181 -8.77 4.09 16.37
CA ARG A 181 -9.97 3.46 15.84
C ARG A 181 -9.77 3.21 14.36
N PHE A 182 -9.90 1.98 13.93
CA PHE A 182 -9.99 1.63 12.51
C PHE A 182 -11.45 1.62 12.08
N ARG A 183 -11.72 2.17 10.89
CA ARG A 183 -13.02 2.09 10.21
C ARG A 183 -12.81 2.01 8.71
N ARG A 184 -13.54 1.15 8.02
CA ARG A 184 -13.60 1.13 6.56
C ARG A 184 -14.15 2.46 6.05
N ARG A 185 -13.62 2.94 4.93
CA ARG A 185 -14.10 4.16 4.27
C ARG A 185 -15.13 3.83 3.18
N HIS A 186 -16.05 4.76 2.91
CA HIS A 186 -17.06 4.61 1.86
C HIS A 186 -16.61 5.18 0.50
N PHE A 187 -15.43 5.75 0.46
CA PHE A 187 -14.83 6.36 -0.73
C PHE A 187 -13.32 6.17 -0.71
N CYS A 188 -12.72 6.04 -1.89
CA CYS A 188 -11.28 6.16 -2.09
C CYS A 188 -11.00 6.96 -3.38
N PRO A 189 -9.83 7.60 -3.51
CA PRO A 189 -9.46 8.32 -4.72
C PRO A 189 -9.46 7.40 -5.95
N THR A 190 -9.97 7.90 -7.08
CA THR A 190 -9.97 7.16 -8.36
C THR A 190 -8.63 6.54 -8.74
N PRO A 191 -7.48 7.24 -8.62
CA PRO A 191 -6.19 6.62 -8.93
C PRO A 191 -5.89 5.39 -8.08
N LEU A 192 -6.17 5.40 -6.77
CA LEU A 192 -5.98 4.22 -5.94
C LEU A 192 -6.86 3.06 -6.42
N PHE A 193 -8.13 3.34 -6.74
CA PHE A 193 -9.02 2.29 -7.23
C PHE A 193 -8.54 1.70 -8.55
N LEU A 194 -8.05 2.52 -9.47
CA LEU A 194 -7.47 2.05 -10.74
C LEU A 194 -6.22 1.20 -10.51
N TRP A 195 -5.34 1.58 -9.57
CA TRP A 195 -4.20 0.75 -9.18
C TRP A 195 -4.64 -0.59 -8.58
N ALA A 196 -5.72 -0.59 -7.78
CA ALA A 196 -6.29 -1.83 -7.24
C ALA A 196 -6.88 -2.73 -8.33
N VAL A 197 -7.54 -2.13 -9.32
CA VAL A 197 -8.04 -2.86 -10.49
C VAL A 197 -6.88 -3.45 -11.30
N ASP A 198 -5.83 -2.67 -11.59
CA ASP A 198 -4.64 -3.15 -12.30
C ASP A 198 -3.96 -4.32 -11.56
N PHE A 199 -3.89 -4.22 -10.22
CA PHE A 199 -3.41 -5.31 -9.38
C PHE A 199 -4.25 -6.60 -9.53
N ILE A 200 -5.59 -6.49 -9.63
CA ILE A 200 -6.47 -7.65 -9.86
C ILE A 200 -6.15 -8.29 -11.22
N TYR A 201 -5.98 -7.49 -12.28
CA TYR A 201 -5.57 -8.00 -13.59
C TYR A 201 -4.27 -8.77 -13.53
N HIS A 202 -3.26 -8.18 -12.88
CA HIS A 202 -1.96 -8.81 -12.72
C HIS A 202 -2.05 -10.10 -11.90
N LYS A 203 -2.69 -10.07 -10.73
CA LYS A 203 -2.79 -11.21 -9.81
C LYS A 203 -3.48 -12.42 -10.43
N HIS A 204 -4.46 -12.19 -11.31
CA HIS A 204 -5.21 -13.25 -11.98
C HIS A 204 -4.70 -13.57 -13.39
N GLY A 205 -3.58 -12.98 -13.83
CA GLY A 205 -3.01 -13.19 -15.16
C GLY A 205 -3.96 -12.82 -16.30
N THR A 206 -4.85 -11.84 -16.06
CA THR A 206 -5.82 -11.39 -17.06
C THR A 206 -5.20 -10.32 -17.94
N ALA A 207 -5.35 -10.41 -19.24
CA ALA A 207 -4.87 -9.39 -20.16
C ALA A 207 -5.72 -8.11 -20.04
N HIS A 208 -5.09 -6.93 -20.12
CA HIS A 208 -5.79 -5.67 -20.21
C HIS A 208 -6.67 -5.61 -21.47
N GLY A 209 -7.78 -4.88 -21.40
CA GLY A 209 -8.79 -4.86 -22.45
C GLY A 209 -9.81 -6.00 -22.39
N VAL A 210 -9.63 -6.96 -21.50
CA VAL A 210 -10.58 -8.05 -21.27
C VAL A 210 -11.45 -7.74 -20.07
N ARG A 211 -12.76 -7.99 -20.14
CA ARG A 211 -13.69 -7.84 -19.00
C ARG A 211 -13.37 -8.85 -17.89
N VAL A 212 -13.29 -8.37 -16.68
CA VAL A 212 -13.13 -9.18 -15.46
C VAL A 212 -14.42 -9.16 -14.67
N PHE A 213 -15.07 -10.30 -14.50
CA PHE A 213 -16.24 -10.41 -13.65
C PHE A 213 -15.89 -10.28 -12.17
N LEU A 214 -16.66 -9.47 -11.44
CA LEU A 214 -16.48 -9.22 -10.02
C LEU A 214 -17.14 -10.34 -9.20
N THR A 215 -16.39 -11.40 -8.96
CA THR A 215 -16.77 -12.42 -7.98
C THR A 215 -16.73 -11.85 -6.54
N PRO A 216 -17.38 -12.48 -5.55
CA PRO A 216 -17.29 -12.05 -4.16
C PRO A 216 -15.84 -11.90 -3.68
N GLU A 217 -14.94 -12.81 -4.07
CA GLU A 217 -13.52 -12.80 -3.70
C GLU A 217 -12.78 -11.59 -4.31
N ARG A 218 -13.07 -11.25 -5.58
CA ARG A 218 -12.48 -10.08 -6.25
C ARG A 218 -12.99 -8.77 -5.66
N ILE A 219 -14.28 -8.70 -5.32
CA ILE A 219 -14.88 -7.56 -4.61
C ILE A 219 -14.17 -7.37 -3.27
N GLU A 220 -14.02 -8.45 -2.50
CA GLU A 220 -13.34 -8.42 -1.22
C GLU A 220 -11.87 -7.96 -1.36
N GLN A 221 -11.13 -8.45 -2.35
CA GLN A 221 -9.75 -8.04 -2.62
C GLN A 221 -9.65 -6.55 -2.95
N LEU A 222 -10.52 -6.03 -3.83
CA LEU A 222 -10.58 -4.60 -4.15
C LEU A 222 -10.89 -3.77 -2.91
N CYS A 223 -11.89 -4.19 -2.13
CA CYS A 223 -12.28 -3.48 -0.92
C CYS A 223 -11.17 -3.50 0.14
N LYS A 224 -10.49 -4.61 0.35
CA LYS A 224 -9.36 -4.73 1.28
C LYS A 224 -8.21 -3.82 0.89
N LEU A 225 -7.76 -3.87 -0.38
CA LEU A 225 -6.67 -3.01 -0.86
C LEU A 225 -7.04 -1.53 -0.72
N CYS A 226 -8.27 -1.15 -1.06
CA CYS A 226 -8.73 0.23 -0.94
C CYS A 226 -9.15 0.62 0.49
N ALA A 227 -9.10 -0.29 1.46
CA ALA A 227 -9.70 -0.15 2.79
C ALA A 227 -11.15 0.34 2.73
N LEU A 228 -11.89 -0.10 1.71
CA LEU A 228 -13.22 0.35 1.33
C LEU A 228 -14.29 -0.54 1.97
N ASP A 229 -15.37 0.07 2.43
CA ASP A 229 -16.60 -0.66 2.76
C ASP A 229 -17.27 -1.17 1.47
N PRO A 230 -17.70 -2.44 1.41
CA PRO A 230 -18.38 -2.97 0.23
C PRO A 230 -19.61 -2.16 -0.20
N ALA A 231 -20.31 -1.50 0.74
CA ALA A 231 -21.44 -0.62 0.44
C ALA A 231 -21.02 0.64 -0.35
N GLY A 232 -19.74 1.05 -0.24
CA GLY A 232 -19.19 2.18 -1.00
C GLY A 232 -18.75 1.83 -2.42
N LEU A 233 -18.61 0.54 -2.75
CA LEU A 233 -17.99 0.10 -4.01
C LEU A 233 -18.73 0.64 -5.25
N GLU A 234 -20.06 0.63 -5.26
CA GLU A 234 -20.83 1.10 -6.41
C GLU A 234 -20.54 2.58 -6.72
N ASN A 235 -20.48 3.41 -5.68
CA ASN A 235 -20.13 4.82 -5.83
C ASN A 235 -18.72 5.02 -6.40
N VAL A 236 -17.76 4.22 -5.94
CA VAL A 236 -16.37 4.27 -6.44
C VAL A 236 -16.30 3.83 -7.90
N LEU A 237 -16.99 2.76 -8.30
CA LEU A 237 -17.10 2.32 -9.69
C LEU A 237 -17.66 3.43 -10.58
N MET A 238 -18.78 4.02 -10.18
CA MET A 238 -19.44 5.10 -10.91
C MET A 238 -18.54 6.33 -11.05
N MET A 239 -17.88 6.76 -9.98
CA MET A 239 -16.96 7.90 -10.00
C MET A 239 -15.74 7.63 -10.87
N THR A 240 -15.17 6.42 -10.80
CA THR A 240 -14.04 6.00 -11.63
C THR A 240 -14.42 6.01 -13.11
N LYS A 241 -15.58 5.49 -13.48
CA LYS A 241 -16.07 5.56 -14.86
C LYS A 241 -16.24 7.01 -15.33
N ARG A 242 -16.82 7.89 -14.51
CA ARG A 242 -17.01 9.31 -14.89
C ARG A 242 -15.70 10.04 -15.15
N THR A 243 -14.62 9.69 -14.48
CA THR A 243 -13.31 10.36 -14.58
C THR A 243 -12.36 9.68 -15.56
N SER A 244 -12.58 8.40 -15.89
CA SER A 244 -11.66 7.59 -16.71
C SER A 244 -12.42 6.72 -17.73
N ASP A 245 -13.56 7.21 -18.24
CA ASP A 245 -14.50 6.50 -19.09
C ASP A 245 -13.83 6.02 -20.41
N TYR A 246 -13.85 4.71 -20.61
CA TYR A 246 -13.28 4.05 -21.79
C TYR A 246 -13.89 4.57 -23.10
N ASP A 247 -15.21 4.77 -23.15
CA ASP A 247 -15.92 5.25 -24.35
C ASP A 247 -15.54 6.69 -24.73
N ARG A 248 -14.93 7.42 -23.80
CA ARG A 248 -14.44 8.80 -23.98
C ARG A 248 -12.91 8.90 -24.07
N GLY A 249 -12.23 7.79 -24.36
CA GLY A 249 -10.77 7.73 -24.46
C GLY A 249 -10.04 7.52 -23.13
N GLY A 250 -10.78 7.28 -22.03
CA GLY A 250 -10.19 6.86 -20.76
C GLY A 250 -9.77 5.38 -20.76
N ILE A 251 -9.48 4.86 -19.57
CA ILE A 251 -8.93 3.51 -19.44
C ILE A 251 -9.84 2.55 -18.70
N PHE A 252 -10.96 3.01 -18.15
CA PHE A 252 -11.81 2.21 -17.27
C PHE A 252 -13.25 2.18 -17.74
N ASP A 253 -13.86 1.01 -17.62
CA ASP A 253 -15.30 0.82 -17.74
C ASP A 253 -15.80 -0.21 -16.72
N TYR A 254 -17.09 -0.17 -16.41
CA TYR A 254 -17.78 -1.19 -15.64
C TYR A 254 -19.24 -1.31 -16.07
N GLY A 255 -19.82 -2.46 -15.82
CA GLY A 255 -21.21 -2.70 -16.14
C GLY A 255 -21.74 -3.99 -15.51
N THR A 256 -22.95 -4.35 -15.90
CA THR A 256 -23.63 -5.58 -15.50
C THR A 256 -24.02 -6.35 -16.75
N GLU A 257 -23.80 -7.65 -16.76
CA GLU A 257 -24.21 -8.54 -17.84
C GLU A 257 -25.18 -9.60 -17.29
N GLY A 258 -26.34 -9.73 -17.95
CA GLY A 258 -27.39 -10.63 -17.50
C GLY A 258 -26.89 -12.07 -17.35
N GLY A 259 -27.09 -12.67 -16.17
CA GLY A 259 -26.63 -14.02 -15.85
C GLY A 259 -25.18 -14.14 -15.37
N PHE A 260 -24.32 -13.17 -15.67
CA PHE A 260 -22.88 -13.20 -15.30
C PHE A 260 -22.51 -12.22 -14.18
N GLY A 261 -23.37 -11.24 -13.88
CA GLY A 261 -23.15 -10.28 -12.83
C GLY A 261 -22.37 -9.03 -13.27
N ARG A 262 -21.70 -8.40 -12.31
CA ARG A 262 -20.90 -7.17 -12.53
C ARG A 262 -19.54 -7.49 -13.14
N TRP A 263 -19.07 -6.61 -14.01
CA TRP A 263 -17.73 -6.69 -14.58
C TRP A 263 -17.04 -5.32 -14.55
N ILE A 264 -15.71 -5.36 -14.60
CA ILE A 264 -14.84 -4.20 -14.80
C ILE A 264 -13.98 -4.43 -16.04
N LEU A 265 -13.57 -3.35 -16.68
CA LEU A 265 -12.63 -3.34 -17.79
C LEU A 265 -11.57 -2.29 -17.53
N LEU A 266 -10.30 -2.70 -17.60
CA LEU A 266 -9.14 -1.83 -17.62
C LEU A 266 -8.45 -2.01 -18.98
N ALA A 267 -8.46 -0.96 -19.81
CA ALA A 267 -8.04 -1.04 -21.22
C ALA A 267 -6.52 -1.22 -21.38
N ARG A 268 -5.75 -0.65 -20.47
CA ARG A 268 -4.29 -0.70 -20.46
C ARG A 268 -3.75 -0.68 -19.03
N PRO A 269 -2.48 -1.09 -18.81
CA PRO A 269 -1.87 -1.05 -17.48
C PRO A 269 -1.95 0.32 -16.80
N CYS A 270 -2.24 0.31 -15.50
CA CYS A 270 -2.21 1.48 -14.63
C CYS A 270 -1.35 1.18 -13.39
N PRO A 271 -0.03 0.89 -13.58
CA PRO A 271 0.83 0.51 -12.46
C PRO A 271 1.05 1.70 -11.49
N VAL A 272 1.27 1.39 -10.22
CA VAL A 272 1.64 2.40 -9.21
C VAL A 272 3.06 2.92 -9.47
N PRO A 273 3.33 4.23 -9.42
CA PRO A 273 2.40 5.32 -9.43
C PRO A 273 2.17 5.81 -10.87
N THR A 274 1.01 5.60 -11.39
CA THR A 274 0.60 6.20 -12.67
C THR A 274 -0.73 6.91 -12.44
N LEU A 275 -0.80 8.18 -12.81
CA LEU A 275 -2.06 8.90 -12.83
C LEU A 275 -2.76 8.63 -14.16
N PRO A 276 -4.09 8.46 -14.17
CA PRO A 276 -4.85 8.40 -15.41
C PRO A 276 -4.66 9.67 -16.22
N GLU A 277 -4.57 9.55 -17.55
CA GLU A 277 -4.54 10.71 -18.45
C GLU A 277 -5.87 11.48 -18.29
N GLY A 278 -5.79 12.79 -18.06
CA GLY A 278 -6.95 13.66 -17.89
C GLY A 278 -7.45 13.84 -16.46
N SER A 279 -6.70 13.37 -15.44
CA SER A 279 -6.98 13.68 -14.02
C SER A 279 -6.45 15.06 -13.60
#